data_d7f6a15b8d65adfe9dd5f9e9287a66cb
#
_entry.id   d7f6a15b8d65adfe9dd5f9e9287a66cb
#
_cell.length_a   1.000
_cell.length_b   1.000
_cell.length_c   1.000
_cell.angle_alpha   90.00
_cell.angle_beta   90.00
_cell.angle_gamma   90.00
#
_symmetry.space_group_name_H-M   'P 1'
#
loop_
_entity.id
_entity.type
_entity.pdbx_description
1 polymer ?
#
loop_
_entity_poly.entity_id
_entity_poly.type
_entity_poly.pdbx_seq_one_letter_code
_entity_poly.pdbx_strand_id
1 'polypeptide(L)'
;RMVPFAGYDMPVQYPLGVLKEHLHTREQAGLFDVSHMGQIILRGADAAKALESLVPVDIIDLPAGMQRYAMFTNEQGGILDDLMVANLGDDTLFLVVNAACKDQDLAHLRKHIGNRCEVQPLF
;
A
#
# COMPACT_ATOMS: atom_id res chain seq x y z
N ARG A 1 -20.42 -4.88 -15.08
CA ARG A 1 -19.43 -5.41 -16.04
C ARG A 1 -18.13 -5.70 -15.32
N MET A 2 -17.67 -6.94 -15.37
CA MET A 2 -16.41 -7.41 -14.79
C MET A 2 -15.33 -7.47 -15.89
N VAL A 3 -14.08 -7.17 -15.51
CA VAL A 3 -12.91 -7.27 -16.39
C VAL A 3 -11.72 -7.81 -15.60
N PRO A 4 -10.78 -8.49 -16.26
CA PRO A 4 -9.56 -8.92 -15.59
C PRO A 4 -8.66 -7.71 -15.25
N PHE A 5 -8.14 -7.70 -14.02
CA PHE A 5 -7.22 -6.68 -13.52
C PHE A 5 -6.27 -7.29 -12.50
N ALA A 6 -4.97 -7.29 -12.78
CA ALA A 6 -3.92 -7.82 -11.90
C ALA A 6 -4.23 -9.26 -11.36
N GLY A 7 -4.80 -10.13 -12.21
CA GLY A 7 -5.15 -11.50 -11.84
C GLY A 7 -6.51 -11.66 -11.14
N TYR A 8 -7.27 -10.59 -10.98
CA TYR A 8 -8.61 -10.56 -10.37
C TYR A 8 -9.67 -10.17 -11.38
N ASP A 9 -10.90 -10.66 -11.18
CA ASP A 9 -12.07 -10.13 -11.88
C ASP A 9 -12.61 -8.92 -11.11
N MET A 10 -12.47 -7.73 -11.70
CA MET A 10 -12.82 -6.46 -11.07
C MET A 10 -13.99 -5.78 -11.78
N PRO A 11 -14.91 -5.14 -11.04
CA PRO A 11 -16.01 -4.39 -11.66
C PRO A 11 -15.51 -3.08 -12.29
N VAL A 12 -15.85 -2.87 -13.57
CA VAL A 12 -15.69 -1.55 -14.20
C VAL A 12 -16.84 -0.65 -13.81
N GLN A 13 -18.06 -1.22 -13.72
CA GLN A 13 -19.26 -0.51 -13.34
C GLN A 13 -20.32 -1.49 -12.82
N TYR A 14 -21.21 -0.97 -12.00
CA TYR A 14 -22.44 -1.62 -11.56
C TYR A 14 -23.64 -1.14 -12.38
N PRO A 15 -24.88 -1.57 -12.10
CA PRO A 15 -26.04 -1.25 -12.94
C PRO A 15 -26.29 0.25 -13.18
N LEU A 16 -25.91 1.13 -12.25
CA LEU A 16 -26.07 2.58 -12.42
C LEU A 16 -25.16 3.17 -13.50
N GLY A 17 -24.05 2.50 -13.80
CA GLY A 17 -23.04 2.97 -14.74
C GLY A 17 -22.03 3.95 -14.15
N VAL A 18 -20.88 4.06 -14.80
CA VAL A 18 -19.70 4.81 -14.31
C VAL A 18 -20.03 6.24 -13.92
N LEU A 19 -20.75 6.98 -14.77
CA LEU A 19 -21.02 8.40 -14.51
C LEU A 19 -21.90 8.62 -13.27
N LYS A 20 -22.96 7.83 -13.12
CA LYS A 20 -23.86 7.97 -11.98
C LYS A 20 -23.19 7.52 -10.68
N GLU A 21 -22.38 6.48 -10.71
CA GLU A 21 -21.61 6.02 -9.57
C GLU A 21 -20.58 7.06 -9.13
N HIS A 22 -19.91 7.70 -10.11
CA HIS A 22 -18.98 8.80 -9.84
C HIS A 22 -19.68 10.00 -9.17
N LEU A 23 -20.80 10.45 -9.73
CA LEU A 23 -21.57 11.58 -9.18
C LEU A 23 -22.10 11.25 -7.78
N HIS A 24 -22.60 10.04 -7.57
CA HIS A 24 -23.06 9.58 -6.26
C HIS A 24 -21.94 9.65 -5.21
N THR A 25 -20.74 9.17 -5.56
CA THR A 25 -19.59 9.20 -4.66
C THR A 25 -19.20 10.63 -4.28
N ARG A 26 -19.31 11.57 -5.20
CA ARG A 26 -19.01 12.99 -4.95
C ARG A 26 -20.07 13.72 -4.11
N GLU A 27 -21.34 13.37 -4.29
CA GLU A 27 -22.47 14.02 -3.59
C GLU A 27 -22.81 13.38 -2.24
N GLN A 28 -22.55 12.09 -2.11
CA GLN A 28 -22.89 11.29 -0.93
C GLN A 28 -21.65 10.58 -0.39
N ALA A 29 -21.54 9.28 -0.63
CA ALA A 29 -20.40 8.46 -0.25
C ALA A 29 -20.25 7.29 -1.21
N GLY A 30 -19.02 6.82 -1.40
CA GLY A 30 -18.72 5.61 -2.18
C GLY A 30 -18.03 4.56 -1.33
N LEU A 31 -18.37 3.30 -1.53
CA LEU A 31 -17.68 2.15 -0.99
C LEU A 31 -16.89 1.46 -2.10
N PHE A 32 -15.60 1.26 -1.87
CA PHE A 32 -14.69 0.65 -2.85
C PHE A 32 -14.05 -0.60 -2.25
N ASP A 33 -14.25 -1.75 -2.88
CA ASP A 33 -13.52 -2.97 -2.55
C ASP A 33 -12.15 -2.91 -3.21
N VAL A 34 -11.10 -2.77 -2.39
CA VAL A 34 -9.70 -2.75 -2.81
C VAL A 34 -8.92 -3.97 -2.31
N SER A 35 -9.61 -5.06 -2.02
CA SER A 35 -9.03 -6.29 -1.44
C SER A 35 -7.96 -6.95 -2.33
N HIS A 36 -7.92 -6.60 -3.62
CA HIS A 36 -6.87 -7.06 -4.55
C HIS A 36 -5.51 -6.43 -4.28
N MET A 37 -5.47 -5.29 -3.58
CA MET A 37 -4.20 -4.65 -3.19
C MET A 37 -3.41 -5.54 -2.22
N GLY A 38 -2.08 -5.41 -2.24
CA GLY A 38 -1.24 -6.10 -1.28
C GLY A 38 -1.22 -5.40 0.07
N GLN A 39 -1.43 -6.14 1.16
CA GLN A 39 -1.29 -5.64 2.51
C GLN A 39 -0.09 -6.29 3.17
N ILE A 40 0.79 -5.49 3.79
CA ILE A 40 2.01 -5.95 4.43
C ILE A 40 2.14 -5.29 5.79
N ILE A 41 2.45 -6.09 6.81
CA ILE A 41 2.76 -5.60 8.16
C ILE A 41 4.28 -5.61 8.34
N LEU A 42 4.82 -4.49 8.86
CA LEU A 42 6.18 -4.43 9.38
C LEU A 42 6.11 -4.28 10.90
N ARG A 43 6.87 -5.11 11.64
CA ARG A 43 6.95 -5.04 13.10
C ARG A 43 8.39 -5.00 13.57
N GLY A 44 8.64 -4.17 14.56
CA GLY A 44 9.90 -4.06 15.25
C GLY A 44 10.28 -2.62 15.60
N ALA A 45 11.11 -2.45 16.60
CA ALA A 45 11.57 -1.12 17.04
C ALA A 45 12.30 -0.34 15.95
N ASP A 46 12.91 -1.03 14.97
CA ASP A 46 13.63 -0.44 13.85
C ASP A 46 12.76 -0.33 12.56
N ALA A 47 11.51 -0.75 12.58
CA ALA A 47 10.68 -0.84 11.37
C ALA A 47 10.53 0.49 10.64
N ALA A 48 10.23 1.58 11.35
CA ALA A 48 10.08 2.90 10.74
C ALA A 48 11.37 3.39 10.10
N LYS A 49 12.49 3.27 10.83
CA LYS A 49 13.82 3.66 10.33
C LYS A 49 14.26 2.79 9.14
N ALA A 50 13.96 1.49 9.20
CA ALA A 50 14.26 0.57 8.12
C ALA A 50 13.47 0.94 6.86
N LEU A 51 12.15 1.14 6.97
CA LEU A 51 11.31 1.53 5.83
C LEU A 51 11.74 2.88 5.24
N GLU A 52 12.09 3.86 6.08
CA GLU A 52 12.52 5.19 5.62
C GLU A 52 13.78 5.14 4.74
N SER A 53 14.59 4.08 4.86
CA SER A 53 15.73 3.88 3.96
C SER A 53 15.33 3.49 2.52
N LEU A 54 14.07 3.11 2.30
CA LEU A 54 13.57 2.65 1.00
C LEU A 54 12.59 3.64 0.32
N VAL A 55 12.18 4.69 1.05
CA VAL A 55 11.18 5.66 0.59
C VAL A 55 11.69 7.09 0.81
N PRO A 56 11.40 8.06 -0.09
CA PRO A 56 11.88 9.43 0.04
C PRO A 56 10.94 10.30 0.89
N VAL A 57 10.35 9.75 1.94
CA VAL A 57 9.44 10.44 2.86
C VAL A 57 9.75 10.06 4.31
N ASP A 58 9.43 10.96 5.22
CA ASP A 58 9.60 10.74 6.65
C ASP A 58 8.57 9.72 7.16
N ILE A 59 9.06 8.60 7.71
CA ILE A 59 8.27 7.56 8.36
C ILE A 59 8.53 7.55 9.87
N ILE A 60 9.73 7.91 10.29
CA ILE A 60 10.14 7.92 11.70
C ILE A 60 9.20 8.82 12.52
N ASP A 61 8.89 10.02 12.01
CA ASP A 61 8.04 10.99 12.68
C ASP A 61 6.56 10.91 12.29
N LEU A 62 6.14 9.84 11.61
CA LEU A 62 4.72 9.59 11.32
C LEU A 62 3.99 9.21 12.61
N PRO A 63 3.07 10.03 13.12
CA PRO A 63 2.38 9.73 14.37
C PRO A 63 1.51 8.47 14.28
N ALA A 64 1.35 7.77 15.41
CA ALA A 64 0.41 6.65 15.52
C ALA A 64 -1.01 7.09 15.13
N GLY A 65 -1.72 6.25 14.38
CA GLY A 65 -3.05 6.55 13.85
C GLY A 65 -3.05 7.38 12.55
N MET A 66 -1.88 7.79 12.06
CA MET A 66 -1.74 8.55 10.82
C MET A 66 -1.22 7.67 9.69
N GLN A 67 -1.49 8.09 8.46
CA GLN A 67 -0.94 7.46 7.26
C GLN A 67 -0.25 8.48 6.36
N ARG A 68 0.65 8.00 5.53
CA ARG A 68 1.40 8.80 4.57
C ARG A 68 1.54 8.08 3.24
N TYR A 69 1.38 8.82 2.16
CA TYR A 69 1.69 8.36 0.82
C TYR A 69 3.20 8.29 0.63
N ALA A 70 3.69 7.22 0.04
CA ALA A 70 5.11 6.97 -0.18
C ALA A 70 5.35 6.31 -1.54
N MET A 71 6.61 6.12 -1.89
CA MET A 71 7.02 5.38 -3.07
C MET A 71 8.34 4.65 -2.79
N PHE A 72 8.45 3.41 -3.28
CA PHE A 72 9.73 2.72 -3.31
C PHE A 72 10.57 3.29 -4.46
N THR A 73 11.81 3.65 -4.18
CA THR A 73 12.74 4.15 -5.19
C THR A 73 13.98 3.26 -5.28
N ASN A 74 14.59 3.21 -6.47
CA ASN A 74 15.86 2.55 -6.68
C ASN A 74 17.03 3.52 -6.47
N GLU A 75 18.26 3.02 -6.59
CA GLU A 75 19.49 3.81 -6.39
C GLU A 75 19.64 4.98 -7.40
N GLN A 76 18.98 4.91 -8.55
CA GLN A 76 18.98 5.95 -9.57
C GLN A 76 17.83 6.96 -9.37
N GLY A 77 17.04 6.81 -8.30
CA GLY A 77 15.87 7.67 -8.03
C GLY A 77 14.64 7.32 -8.85
N GLY A 78 14.65 6.20 -9.57
CA GLY A 78 13.47 5.69 -10.29
C GLY A 78 12.44 5.11 -9.35
N ILE A 79 11.15 5.30 -9.64
CA ILE A 79 10.04 4.77 -8.84
C ILE A 79 9.81 3.30 -9.20
N LEU A 80 9.82 2.43 -8.19
CA LEU A 80 9.50 1.01 -8.33
C LEU A 80 8.00 0.75 -8.18
N ASP A 81 7.38 1.35 -7.18
CA ASP A 81 5.94 1.35 -6.92
C ASP A 81 5.60 2.48 -5.95
N ASP A 82 4.33 2.87 -5.89
CA ASP A 82 3.80 3.75 -4.86
C ASP A 82 2.99 2.96 -3.82
N LEU A 83 2.89 3.50 -2.62
CA LEU A 83 2.21 2.81 -1.52
C LEU A 83 1.65 3.78 -0.48
N MET A 84 0.75 3.27 0.35
CA MET A 84 0.33 3.94 1.58
C MET A 84 1.01 3.27 2.78
N VAL A 85 1.47 4.08 3.72
CA VAL A 85 2.07 3.63 4.98
C VAL A 85 1.24 4.19 6.13
N ALA A 86 0.69 3.33 6.98
CA ALA A 86 -0.01 3.71 8.20
C ALA A 86 0.77 3.27 9.43
N ASN A 87 0.91 4.16 10.41
CA ASN A 87 1.48 3.81 11.71
C ASN A 87 0.34 3.35 12.63
N LEU A 88 0.34 2.04 12.96
CA LEU A 88 -0.67 1.46 13.85
C LEU A 88 -0.34 1.62 15.34
N GLY A 89 0.84 2.19 15.67
CA GLY A 89 1.38 2.19 17.02
C GLY A 89 2.13 0.89 17.37
N ASP A 90 2.74 0.84 18.53
CA ASP A 90 3.46 -0.34 19.04
C ASP A 90 4.47 -0.92 18.04
N ASP A 91 5.29 -0.04 17.44
CA ASP A 91 6.30 -0.39 16.44
C ASP A 91 5.75 -1.22 15.26
N THR A 92 4.51 -0.94 14.87
CA THR A 92 3.82 -1.65 13.79
C THR A 92 3.40 -0.68 12.69
N LEU A 93 3.85 -0.97 11.45
CA LEU A 93 3.44 -0.26 10.24
C LEU A 93 2.58 -1.17 9.38
N PHE A 94 1.55 -0.59 8.77
CA PHE A 94 0.68 -1.25 7.80
C PHE A 94 0.87 -0.61 6.44
N LEU A 95 1.28 -1.42 5.46
CA LEU A 95 1.53 -0.98 4.10
C LEU A 95 0.43 -1.50 3.17
N VAL A 96 -0.04 -0.64 2.27
CA VAL A 96 -0.90 -1.03 1.15
C VAL A 96 -0.15 -0.75 -0.14
N VAL A 97 0.13 -1.80 -0.91
CA VAL A 97 0.88 -1.76 -2.17
C VAL A 97 -0.01 -2.17 -3.35
N ASN A 98 0.39 -1.81 -4.56
CA ASN A 98 -0.42 -2.09 -5.75
C ASN A 98 -0.49 -3.59 -6.07
N ALA A 99 -1.66 -4.02 -6.55
CA ALA A 99 -1.95 -5.43 -6.78
C ALA A 99 -0.97 -6.11 -7.74
N ALA A 100 -0.59 -5.43 -8.82
CA ALA A 100 0.35 -5.97 -9.81
C ALA A 100 1.80 -6.02 -9.31
N CYS A 101 2.15 -5.23 -8.30
CA CYS A 101 3.50 -5.10 -7.77
C CYS A 101 3.71 -5.79 -6.42
N LYS A 102 2.67 -6.36 -5.81
CA LYS A 102 2.72 -6.83 -4.42
C LYS A 102 3.80 -7.90 -4.15
N ASP A 103 4.03 -8.79 -5.08
CA ASP A 103 5.09 -9.80 -4.94
C ASP A 103 6.49 -9.19 -5.08
N GLN A 104 6.65 -8.26 -6.03
CA GLN A 104 7.88 -7.49 -6.22
C GLN A 104 8.20 -6.64 -4.98
N ASP A 105 7.20 -5.95 -4.44
CA ASP A 105 7.36 -5.09 -3.27
C ASP A 105 7.70 -5.89 -2.01
N LEU A 106 7.05 -7.04 -1.83
CA LEU A 106 7.36 -7.97 -0.74
C LEU A 106 8.80 -8.46 -0.83
N ALA A 107 9.25 -8.85 -2.03
CA ALA A 107 10.63 -9.28 -2.26
C ALA A 107 11.63 -8.16 -1.98
N HIS A 108 11.31 -6.93 -2.40
CA HIS A 108 12.12 -5.73 -2.15
C HIS A 108 12.28 -5.45 -0.66
N LEU A 109 11.19 -5.48 0.10
CA LEU A 109 11.22 -5.30 1.56
C LEU A 109 12.05 -6.39 2.25
N ARG A 110 11.82 -7.65 1.92
CA ARG A 110 12.57 -8.78 2.53
C ARG A 110 14.05 -8.71 2.24
N LYS A 111 14.41 -8.35 1.01
CA LYS A 111 15.82 -8.23 0.60
C LYS A 111 16.55 -7.13 1.38
N HIS A 112 15.94 -5.97 1.53
CA HIS A 112 16.62 -4.79 2.04
C HIS A 112 16.46 -4.58 3.55
N ILE A 113 15.33 -4.96 4.13
CA ILE A 113 15.03 -4.71 5.54
C ILE A 113 14.53 -5.93 6.32
N GLY A 114 14.47 -7.11 5.71
CA GLY A 114 14.02 -8.33 6.37
C GLY A 114 14.89 -8.79 7.55
N ASN A 115 16.10 -8.28 7.67
CA ASN A 115 17.00 -8.53 8.81
C ASN A 115 16.87 -7.46 9.92
N ARG A 116 16.05 -6.42 9.72
CA ARG A 116 15.88 -5.30 10.65
C ARG A 116 14.51 -5.24 11.29
N CYS A 117 13.52 -5.85 10.67
CA CYS A 117 12.16 -5.95 11.18
C CYS A 117 11.46 -7.17 10.59
N GLU A 118 10.38 -7.59 11.24
CA GLU A 118 9.48 -8.61 10.68
C GLU A 118 8.72 -8.05 9.48
N VAL A 119 8.67 -8.82 8.39
CA VAL A 119 7.92 -8.49 7.17
C VAL A 119 6.87 -9.57 6.95
N GLN A 120 5.61 -9.26 7.24
CA GLN A 120 4.50 -10.20 7.17
C GLN A 120 3.52 -9.81 6.06
N PRO A 121 3.43 -10.57 4.96
CA PRO A 121 2.36 -10.37 3.97
C PRO A 121 1.03 -10.90 4.52
N LEU A 122 -0.07 -10.25 4.10
CA LEU A 122 -1.45 -10.67 4.40
C LEU A 122 -2.17 -11.18 3.14
N PHE A 123 -1.43 -11.60 2.16
CA PHE A 123 -1.94 -12.13 0.87
C PHE A 123 -1.24 -13.43 0.48
#